data_e370e51021f4395b4d37b48ee2b03e9d
#
_entry.id   e370e51021f4395b4d37b48ee2b03e9d
#
_cell.length_a   1.000
_cell.length_b   1.000
_cell.length_c   1.000
_cell.angle_alpha   90.00
_cell.angle_beta   90.00
_cell.angle_gamma   90.00
#
_symmetry.space_group_name_H-M   'P 1'
#
loop_
_entity.id
_entity.type
_entity.pdbx_description
1 polymer ?
#
loop_
_entity_poly.entity_id
_entity_poly.type
_entity_poly.pdbx_seq_one_letter_code
_entity_poly.pdbx_strand_id
1 'polypeptide(L)'
;MINLDILIFAAHPDDAELGCGGMIASMIKQGYKVGVVDLTEGEMSSRGTIVTRYEETKIASEILGLHYRKNLQIADSIIKNNRVNQEKIIQEIRSTKPDICFIGAPSDRHPDHGKATNLCADAIFYSGLIKIKTHDLVSQELQEVWRPHHVFHYMQDRPIDYQIILDISDVWDIKVKAIAAYTTQFNATSDDEQ
;
A
#
# COMPACT_ATOMS: atom_id res chain seq x y z
N MET A 1 -4.70 -9.34 16.71
CA MET A 1 -3.74 -9.25 15.57
C MET A 1 -4.26 -10.11 14.43
N ILE A 2 -4.16 -9.66 13.20
CA ILE A 2 -4.53 -10.43 12.00
C ILE A 2 -3.25 -10.86 11.29
N ASN A 3 -3.09 -12.16 11.02
CA ASN A 3 -2.02 -12.62 10.14
C ASN A 3 -2.49 -12.48 8.69
N LEU A 4 -1.65 -11.91 7.85
CA LEU A 4 -1.89 -11.74 6.42
C LEU A 4 -0.97 -12.67 5.62
N ASP A 5 -1.43 -13.11 4.46
CA ASP A 5 -0.58 -13.80 3.50
C ASP A 5 0.19 -12.77 2.65
N ILE A 6 -0.47 -11.67 2.31
CA ILE A 6 0.06 -10.62 1.42
C ILE A 6 -0.16 -9.24 2.04
N LEU A 7 0.89 -8.41 2.07
CA LEU A 7 0.81 -7.01 2.47
C LEU A 7 1.36 -6.11 1.35
N ILE A 8 0.57 -5.13 0.96
CA ILE A 8 0.93 -4.16 -0.08
C ILE A 8 1.24 -2.82 0.58
N PHE A 9 2.34 -2.18 0.19
CA PHE A 9 2.66 -0.81 0.58
C PHE A 9 2.44 0.12 -0.61
N ALA A 10 1.67 1.17 -0.40
CA ALA A 10 1.35 2.21 -1.37
C ALA A 10 1.86 3.57 -0.88
N ALA A 11 2.37 4.41 -1.77
CA ALA A 11 2.80 5.75 -1.40
C ALA A 11 1.60 6.60 -0.99
N HIS A 12 0.52 6.54 -1.79
CA HIS A 12 -0.72 7.28 -1.57
C HIS A 12 -1.92 6.33 -1.59
N PRO A 13 -3.05 6.74 -0.98
CA PRO A 13 -4.32 6.03 -1.16
C PRO A 13 -4.78 6.14 -2.62
N ASP A 14 -4.92 5.06 -3.32
CA ASP A 14 -5.25 4.73 -4.71
C ASP A 14 -4.14 3.98 -5.48
N ASP A 15 -2.87 4.14 -5.12
CA ASP A 15 -1.74 3.49 -5.81
C ASP A 15 -1.86 1.96 -5.84
N ALA A 16 -2.32 1.35 -4.75
CA ALA A 16 -2.51 -0.10 -4.68
C ALA A 16 -3.62 -0.57 -5.62
N GLU A 17 -4.72 0.17 -5.72
CA GLU A 17 -5.82 -0.10 -6.63
C GLU A 17 -5.38 0.04 -8.08
N LEU A 18 -4.65 1.10 -8.40
CA LEU A 18 -4.12 1.35 -9.74
C LEU A 18 -3.09 0.30 -10.14
N GLY A 19 -2.06 0.10 -9.32
CA GLY A 19 -0.92 -0.75 -9.65
C GLY A 19 -1.22 -2.24 -9.57
N CYS A 20 -1.92 -2.69 -8.52
CA CYS A 20 -2.12 -4.11 -8.24
C CYS A 20 -3.55 -4.50 -7.80
N GLY A 21 -4.57 -3.65 -7.98
CA GLY A 21 -5.95 -3.95 -7.58
C GLY A 21 -6.52 -5.25 -8.15
N GLY A 22 -6.17 -5.60 -9.38
CA GLY A 22 -6.57 -6.88 -9.98
C GLY A 22 -5.89 -8.08 -9.30
N MET A 23 -4.61 -7.97 -8.96
CA MET A 23 -3.89 -8.99 -8.18
C MET A 23 -4.54 -9.14 -6.80
N ILE A 24 -4.82 -8.05 -6.10
CA ILE A 24 -5.49 -8.05 -4.80
C ILE A 24 -6.81 -8.82 -4.89
N ALA A 25 -7.70 -8.45 -5.80
CA ALA A 25 -9.00 -9.09 -5.99
C ALA A 25 -8.88 -10.58 -6.34
N SER A 26 -7.91 -10.94 -7.19
CA SER A 26 -7.65 -12.34 -7.58
C SER A 26 -7.16 -13.18 -6.38
N MET A 27 -6.25 -12.65 -5.57
CA MET A 27 -5.73 -13.38 -4.40
C MET A 27 -6.80 -13.55 -3.33
N ILE A 28 -7.62 -12.53 -3.07
CA ILE A 28 -8.75 -12.62 -2.13
C ILE A 28 -9.77 -13.65 -2.62
N LYS A 29 -10.10 -13.67 -3.92
CA LYS A 29 -10.99 -14.69 -4.52
C LYS A 29 -10.46 -16.11 -4.32
N GLN A 30 -9.14 -16.29 -4.25
CA GLN A 30 -8.48 -17.56 -3.98
C GLN A 30 -8.37 -17.90 -2.48
N GLY A 31 -8.83 -17.02 -1.59
CA GLY A 31 -8.87 -17.26 -0.14
C GLY A 31 -7.66 -16.73 0.63
N TYR A 32 -6.74 -16.01 -0.02
CA TYR A 32 -5.61 -15.36 0.67
C TYR A 32 -6.07 -14.12 1.44
N LYS A 33 -5.46 -13.90 2.59
CA LYS A 33 -5.68 -12.70 3.40
C LYS A 33 -4.74 -11.60 2.94
N VAL A 34 -5.32 -10.55 2.39
CA VAL A 34 -4.59 -9.44 1.78
C VAL A 34 -4.85 -8.16 2.56
N GLY A 35 -3.80 -7.37 2.78
CA GLY A 35 -3.88 -6.04 3.39
C GLY A 35 -3.12 -4.99 2.58
N VAL A 36 -3.49 -3.74 2.78
CA VAL A 36 -2.83 -2.55 2.21
C VAL A 36 -2.40 -1.61 3.32
N VAL A 37 -1.22 -1.04 3.19
CA VAL A 37 -0.70 0.04 4.02
C VAL A 37 -0.37 1.22 3.14
N ASP A 38 -1.13 2.31 3.29
CA ASP A 38 -0.83 3.58 2.65
C ASP A 38 0.20 4.34 3.50
N LEU A 39 1.25 4.87 2.88
CA LEU A 39 2.28 5.58 3.61
C LEU A 39 1.84 6.99 3.99
N THR A 40 1.17 7.72 3.09
CA THR A 40 0.70 9.10 3.28
C THR A 40 -0.82 9.17 3.24
N GLU A 41 -1.38 10.29 3.64
CA GLU A 41 -2.82 10.56 3.50
C GLU A 41 -3.17 11.19 2.13
N GLY A 42 -2.15 11.45 1.28
CA GLY A 42 -2.31 12.16 0.02
C GLY A 42 -2.70 13.61 0.24
N GLU A 43 -2.26 14.21 1.35
CA GLU A 43 -2.67 15.54 1.83
C GLU A 43 -2.18 16.69 0.93
N MET A 44 -1.21 16.42 0.06
CA MET A 44 -0.74 17.40 -0.93
C MET A 44 -1.46 17.29 -2.28
N SER A 45 -2.47 16.43 -2.38
CA SER A 45 -3.29 16.35 -3.59
C SER A 45 -4.03 17.67 -3.85
N SER A 46 -4.09 18.09 -5.09
CA SER A 46 -4.88 19.26 -5.52
C SER A 46 -6.39 19.04 -5.47
N ARG A 47 -6.84 17.78 -5.32
CA ARG A 47 -8.25 17.39 -5.34
C ARG A 47 -8.64 16.63 -4.09
N GLY A 48 -9.85 16.89 -3.59
CA GLY A 48 -10.36 16.26 -2.38
C GLY A 48 -9.71 16.80 -1.10
N THR A 49 -10.05 16.18 0.00
CA THR A 49 -9.52 16.45 1.34
C THR A 49 -9.07 15.13 1.97
N ILE A 50 -8.32 15.18 3.07
CA ILE A 50 -7.96 13.98 3.84
C ILE A 50 -9.23 13.18 4.21
N VAL A 51 -10.30 13.86 4.62
CA VAL A 51 -11.57 13.20 5.01
C VAL A 51 -12.19 12.48 3.84
N THR A 52 -12.36 13.15 2.69
CA THR A 52 -12.94 12.51 1.48
C THR A 52 -12.07 11.37 1.00
N ARG A 53 -10.73 11.50 1.07
CA ARG A 53 -9.80 10.44 0.68
C ARG A 53 -9.93 9.20 1.58
N TYR A 54 -10.14 9.38 2.90
CA TYR A 54 -10.42 8.26 3.81
C TYR A 54 -11.73 7.54 3.48
N GLU A 55 -12.79 8.27 3.17
CA GLU A 55 -14.08 7.71 2.78
C GLU A 55 -13.94 6.90 1.47
N GLU A 56 -13.29 7.46 0.46
CA GLU A 56 -13.01 6.79 -0.81
C GLU A 56 -12.16 5.53 -0.61
N THR A 57 -11.12 5.60 0.21
CA THR A 57 -10.26 4.47 0.58
C THR A 57 -11.04 3.36 1.26
N LYS A 58 -12.00 3.70 2.13
CA LYS A 58 -12.87 2.72 2.78
C LYS A 58 -13.74 2.00 1.76
N ILE A 59 -14.39 2.75 0.86
CA ILE A 59 -15.23 2.17 -0.20
C ILE A 59 -14.41 1.26 -1.12
N ALA A 60 -13.22 1.71 -1.56
CA ALA A 60 -12.33 0.91 -2.38
C ALA A 60 -11.90 -0.39 -1.68
N SER A 61 -11.61 -0.32 -0.38
CA SER A 61 -11.26 -1.48 0.44
C SER A 61 -12.39 -2.50 0.54
N GLU A 62 -13.62 -2.04 0.71
CA GLU A 62 -14.82 -2.88 0.74
C GLU A 62 -15.07 -3.56 -0.62
N ILE A 63 -14.90 -2.83 -1.73
CA ILE A 63 -15.03 -3.37 -3.10
C ILE A 63 -14.00 -4.46 -3.37
N LEU A 64 -12.73 -4.25 -2.98
CA LEU A 64 -11.67 -5.23 -3.12
C LEU A 64 -11.82 -6.42 -2.16
N GLY A 65 -12.53 -6.24 -1.04
CA GLY A 65 -12.65 -7.25 0.02
C GLY A 65 -11.41 -7.34 0.90
N LEU A 66 -10.67 -6.24 1.09
CA LEU A 66 -9.45 -6.21 1.90
C LEU A 66 -9.71 -6.65 3.34
N HIS A 67 -8.78 -7.46 3.88
CA HIS A 67 -8.83 -7.93 5.27
C HIS A 67 -8.21 -6.92 6.24
N TYR A 68 -7.36 -6.02 5.73
CA TYR A 68 -6.66 -5.03 6.52
C TYR A 68 -6.35 -3.80 5.67
N ARG A 69 -6.55 -2.62 6.22
CA ARG A 69 -6.01 -1.38 5.66
C ARG A 69 -5.61 -0.41 6.76
N LYS A 70 -4.47 0.24 6.58
CA LYS A 70 -3.96 1.24 7.49
C LYS A 70 -3.22 2.33 6.75
N ASN A 71 -3.31 3.56 7.28
CA ASN A 71 -2.50 4.69 6.84
C ASN A 71 -1.43 5.01 7.90
N LEU A 72 -0.19 5.24 7.49
CA LEU A 72 0.92 5.53 8.39
C LEU A 72 1.11 7.01 8.67
N GLN A 73 0.39 7.88 7.98
CA GLN A 73 0.48 9.34 8.15
C GLN A 73 1.93 9.83 8.07
N ILE A 74 2.67 9.33 7.10
CA ILE A 74 3.97 9.87 6.71
C ILE A 74 3.70 11.09 5.84
N ALA A 75 4.39 12.19 6.08
CA ALA A 75 4.14 13.44 5.36
C ALA A 75 4.33 13.27 3.83
N ASP A 76 3.29 13.61 3.09
CA ASP A 76 3.24 13.56 1.63
C ASP A 76 4.23 14.54 0.99
N SER A 77 4.70 14.24 -0.21
CA SER A 77 5.68 15.00 -1.01
C SER A 77 7.09 15.11 -0.39
N ILE A 78 7.27 14.72 0.86
CA ILE A 78 8.55 14.77 1.58
C ILE A 78 8.89 13.43 2.26
N ILE A 79 8.46 12.32 1.68
CA ILE A 79 8.74 10.97 2.19
C ILE A 79 10.26 10.82 2.40
N LYS A 80 10.66 10.51 3.63
CA LYS A 80 12.06 10.32 4.01
C LYS A 80 12.32 8.88 4.43
N ASN A 81 13.36 8.29 3.87
CA ASN A 81 13.88 7.02 4.33
C ASN A 81 14.75 7.26 5.58
N ASN A 82 14.09 7.31 6.73
CA ASN A 82 14.71 7.51 8.04
C ASN A 82 14.17 6.51 9.05
N ARG A 83 14.80 6.45 10.21
CA ARG A 83 14.48 5.49 11.25
C ARG A 83 13.02 5.56 11.72
N VAL A 84 12.48 6.75 11.90
CA VAL A 84 11.11 6.95 12.38
C VAL A 84 10.10 6.34 11.40
N ASN A 85 10.25 6.62 10.11
CA ASN A 85 9.36 6.08 9.08
C ASN A 85 9.58 4.57 8.86
N GLN A 86 10.83 4.10 8.93
CA GLN A 86 11.13 2.66 8.89
C GLN A 86 10.44 1.91 10.03
N GLU A 87 10.48 2.43 11.25
CA GLU A 87 9.85 1.81 12.41
C GLU A 87 8.33 1.68 12.26
N LYS A 88 7.65 2.67 11.69
CA LYS A 88 6.22 2.56 11.36
C LYS A 88 5.92 1.35 10.46
N ILE A 89 6.71 1.18 9.39
CA ILE A 89 6.56 0.05 8.46
C ILE A 89 6.93 -1.29 9.12
N ILE A 90 8.02 -1.33 9.90
CA ILE A 90 8.44 -2.52 10.64
C ILE A 90 7.34 -2.98 11.62
N GLN A 91 6.68 -2.03 12.31
CA GLN A 91 5.58 -2.34 13.20
C GLN A 91 4.42 -3.03 12.48
N GLU A 92 4.05 -2.55 11.28
CA GLU A 92 2.98 -3.18 10.49
C GLU A 92 3.36 -4.58 10.02
N ILE A 93 4.59 -4.77 9.51
CA ILE A 93 5.09 -6.08 9.09
C ILE A 93 5.05 -7.07 10.26
N ARG A 94 5.51 -6.66 11.44
CA ARG A 94 5.55 -7.54 12.61
C ARG A 94 4.18 -7.79 13.22
N SER A 95 3.25 -6.84 13.10
CA SER A 95 1.87 -7.01 13.56
C SER A 95 1.06 -7.94 12.66
N THR A 96 1.31 -7.93 11.36
CA THR A 96 0.52 -8.67 10.36
C THR A 96 1.21 -9.92 9.84
N LYS A 97 2.51 -10.05 10.04
CA LYS A 97 3.36 -11.21 9.70
C LYS A 97 3.12 -11.75 8.27
N PRO A 98 3.18 -10.92 7.21
CA PRO A 98 2.90 -11.36 5.86
C PRO A 98 4.04 -12.24 5.31
N ASP A 99 3.69 -13.24 4.50
CA ASP A 99 4.68 -14.03 3.76
C ASP A 99 5.21 -13.27 2.55
N ILE A 100 4.35 -12.49 1.92
CA ILE A 100 4.65 -11.75 0.69
C ILE A 100 4.39 -10.27 0.92
N CYS A 101 5.34 -9.41 0.49
CA CYS A 101 5.12 -7.97 0.38
C CYS A 101 5.14 -7.53 -1.07
N PHE A 102 4.24 -6.60 -1.41
CA PHE A 102 4.30 -5.84 -2.65
C PHE A 102 4.63 -4.39 -2.32
N ILE A 103 5.57 -3.81 -3.06
CA ILE A 103 5.97 -2.40 -2.98
C ILE A 103 5.98 -1.79 -4.38
N GLY A 104 5.94 -0.48 -4.49
CA GLY A 104 5.95 0.21 -5.78
C GLY A 104 7.20 -0.07 -6.62
N ALA A 105 7.22 0.42 -7.84
CA ALA A 105 8.38 0.34 -8.72
C ALA A 105 9.58 1.12 -8.15
N PRO A 106 10.83 0.67 -8.38
CA PRO A 106 12.03 1.37 -7.92
C PRO A 106 12.19 2.78 -8.52
N SER A 107 11.59 3.01 -9.68
CA SER A 107 11.58 4.29 -10.38
C SER A 107 10.23 4.52 -11.03
N ASP A 108 9.70 5.71 -10.84
CA ASP A 108 8.42 6.11 -11.40
C ASP A 108 8.42 7.60 -11.75
N ARG A 109 7.34 8.08 -12.41
CA ARG A 109 7.14 9.50 -12.71
C ARG A 109 6.98 10.33 -11.42
N HIS A 110 6.18 9.82 -10.46
CA HIS A 110 5.97 10.51 -9.20
C HIS A 110 7.18 10.37 -8.28
N PRO A 111 7.78 11.47 -7.79
CA PRO A 111 8.99 11.39 -6.95
C PRO A 111 8.80 10.57 -5.68
N ASP A 112 7.59 10.55 -5.11
CA ASP A 112 7.32 9.84 -3.87
C ASP A 112 7.24 8.33 -4.06
N HIS A 113 6.86 7.83 -5.25
CA HIS A 113 6.81 6.38 -5.50
C HIS A 113 8.18 5.73 -5.30
N GLY A 114 9.24 6.26 -5.93
CA GLY A 114 10.60 5.74 -5.75
C GLY A 114 11.12 5.90 -4.31
N LYS A 115 10.80 7.01 -3.63
CA LYS A 115 11.17 7.23 -2.22
C LYS A 115 10.45 6.24 -1.30
N ALA A 116 9.14 6.04 -1.51
CA ALA A 116 8.34 5.07 -0.78
C ALA A 116 8.89 3.66 -0.94
N THR A 117 9.21 3.28 -2.17
CA THR A 117 9.80 1.97 -2.49
C THR A 117 11.12 1.74 -1.75
N ASN A 118 12.04 2.71 -1.77
CA ASN A 118 13.30 2.60 -1.06
C ASN A 118 13.11 2.51 0.47
N LEU A 119 12.20 3.30 1.02
CA LEU A 119 11.83 3.25 2.43
C LEU A 119 11.27 1.87 2.82
N CYS A 120 10.34 1.34 2.02
CA CYS A 120 9.74 0.03 2.26
C CYS A 120 10.77 -1.11 2.15
N ALA A 121 11.62 -1.09 1.13
CA ALA A 121 12.64 -2.12 0.93
C ALA A 121 13.60 -2.21 2.13
N ASP A 122 14.09 -1.08 2.62
CA ASP A 122 14.94 -1.02 3.82
C ASP A 122 14.19 -1.52 5.07
N ALA A 123 12.96 -1.06 5.28
CA ALA A 123 12.15 -1.44 6.42
C ALA A 123 11.80 -2.95 6.42
N ILE A 124 11.51 -3.53 5.26
CA ILE A 124 11.27 -4.97 5.10
C ILE A 124 12.53 -5.76 5.49
N PHE A 125 13.72 -5.34 5.04
CA PHE A 125 14.94 -5.98 5.46
C PHE A 125 15.15 -5.86 6.98
N TYR A 126 14.95 -4.66 7.53
CA TYR A 126 15.15 -4.39 8.95
C TYR A 126 14.12 -5.06 9.87
N SER A 127 12.93 -5.37 9.38
CA SER A 127 11.88 -6.03 10.18
C SER A 127 12.32 -7.40 10.73
N GLY A 128 13.27 -8.07 10.05
CA GLY A 128 13.88 -9.32 10.52
C GLY A 128 15.05 -9.15 11.48
N LEU A 129 15.46 -7.92 11.85
CA LEU A 129 16.60 -7.70 12.72
C LEU A 129 16.19 -7.67 14.19
N ILE A 130 16.69 -8.62 14.99
CA ILE A 130 16.34 -8.76 16.41
C ILE A 130 16.76 -7.56 17.29
N LYS A 131 17.78 -6.81 16.87
CA LYS A 131 18.24 -5.63 17.61
C LYS A 131 17.37 -4.40 17.38
N ILE A 132 16.53 -4.38 16.36
CA ILE A 132 15.53 -3.35 16.14
C ILE A 132 14.30 -3.72 16.95
N LYS A 133 14.02 -2.93 17.99
CA LYS A 133 12.89 -3.17 18.89
C LYS A 133 11.72 -2.30 18.47
N THR A 134 10.57 -2.93 18.27
CA THR A 134 9.29 -2.26 18.03
C THR A 134 8.26 -2.83 19.00
N HIS A 135 7.24 -2.05 19.30
CA HIS A 135 6.14 -2.45 20.19
C HIS A 135 4.82 -2.38 19.44
N ASP A 136 3.93 -3.27 19.76
CA ASP A 136 2.56 -3.21 19.25
C ASP A 136 1.90 -1.91 19.73
N LEU A 137 1.22 -1.21 18.83
CA LEU A 137 0.66 0.11 19.13
C LEU A 137 -0.52 0.07 20.11
N VAL A 138 -1.17 -1.08 20.26
CA VAL A 138 -2.34 -1.26 21.14
C VAL A 138 -1.94 -1.90 22.46
N SER A 139 -1.27 -3.08 22.40
CA SER A 139 -0.89 -3.81 23.63
C SER A 139 0.37 -3.29 24.29
N GLN A 140 1.18 -2.47 23.57
CA GLN A 140 2.50 -2.00 24.00
C GLN A 140 3.52 -3.14 24.25
N GLU A 141 3.19 -4.36 23.87
CA GLU A 141 4.10 -5.50 24.01
C GLU A 141 5.20 -5.45 22.93
N LEU A 142 6.36 -5.99 23.28
CA LEU A 142 7.47 -6.14 22.35
C LEU A 142 7.06 -7.08 21.21
N GLN A 143 7.17 -6.59 19.97
CA GLN A 143 6.85 -7.40 18.79
C GLN A 143 7.97 -8.41 18.50
N GLU A 144 7.56 -9.62 18.12
CA GLU A 144 8.46 -10.62 17.55
C GLU A 144 8.99 -10.16 16.20
N VAL A 145 10.23 -10.53 15.89
CA VAL A 145 10.81 -10.25 14.58
C VAL A 145 10.09 -11.06 13.51
N TRP A 146 9.87 -10.43 12.38
CA TRP A 146 9.31 -11.05 11.20
C TRP A 146 9.93 -10.46 9.95
N ARG A 147 10.28 -11.30 8.98
CA ARG A 147 10.73 -10.86 7.66
C ARG A 147 9.91 -11.59 6.61
N PRO A 148 9.21 -10.89 5.73
CA PRO A 148 8.55 -11.49 4.58
C PRO A 148 9.51 -12.34 3.75
N HIS A 149 9.04 -13.47 3.25
CA HIS A 149 9.85 -14.38 2.45
C HIS A 149 10.08 -13.87 1.04
N HIS A 150 9.09 -13.15 0.48
CA HIS A 150 9.13 -12.64 -0.87
C HIS A 150 8.75 -11.17 -0.93
N VAL A 151 9.44 -10.42 -1.80
CA VAL A 151 9.14 -9.02 -2.08
C VAL A 151 9.03 -8.86 -3.58
N PHE A 152 7.90 -8.32 -4.02
CA PHE A 152 7.64 -8.02 -5.42
C PHE A 152 7.40 -6.53 -5.61
N HIS A 153 7.72 -6.03 -6.81
CA HIS A 153 7.42 -4.67 -7.21
C HIS A 153 6.23 -4.67 -8.16
N TYR A 154 5.26 -3.79 -7.91
CA TYR A 154 4.21 -3.53 -8.89
C TYR A 154 4.55 -2.30 -9.73
N MET A 155 4.16 -2.36 -11.00
CA MET A 155 4.34 -1.27 -11.95
C MET A 155 3.21 -0.24 -11.78
N GLN A 156 3.53 1.04 -11.96
CA GLN A 156 2.58 2.15 -11.91
C GLN A 156 2.58 2.91 -13.24
N ASP A 157 3.17 4.11 -13.32
CA ASP A 157 3.12 4.96 -14.50
C ASP A 157 4.16 4.57 -15.57
N ARG A 158 5.42 4.37 -15.16
CA ARG A 158 6.49 4.05 -16.10
C ARG A 158 6.55 2.55 -16.38
N PRO A 159 6.60 2.16 -17.67
CA PRO A 159 6.83 0.77 -18.02
C PRO A 159 8.24 0.35 -17.56
N ILE A 160 8.31 -0.80 -16.93
CA ILE A 160 9.56 -1.48 -16.54
C ILE A 160 9.54 -2.89 -17.09
N ASP A 161 10.70 -3.53 -17.21
CA ASP A 161 10.76 -4.94 -17.59
C ASP A 161 10.03 -5.79 -16.54
N TYR A 162 9.02 -6.52 -16.98
CA TYR A 162 8.23 -7.37 -16.11
C TYR A 162 8.80 -8.79 -16.08
N GLN A 163 8.73 -9.42 -14.90
CA GLN A 163 9.13 -10.81 -14.69
C GLN A 163 7.93 -11.72 -14.47
N ILE A 164 6.81 -11.14 -14.01
CA ILE A 164 5.58 -11.86 -13.69
C ILE A 164 4.42 -11.10 -14.32
N ILE A 165 3.52 -11.84 -14.95
CA ILE A 165 2.25 -11.36 -15.47
C ILE A 165 1.15 -12.17 -14.83
N LEU A 166 0.12 -11.51 -14.32
CA LEU A 166 -1.08 -12.13 -13.79
C LEU A 166 -2.27 -11.75 -14.68
N ASP A 167 -2.99 -12.76 -15.16
CA ASP A 167 -4.28 -12.54 -15.81
C ASP A 167 -5.33 -12.14 -14.77
N ILE A 168 -5.90 -10.96 -14.93
CA ILE A 168 -6.92 -10.40 -14.04
C ILE A 168 -8.29 -10.26 -14.73
N SER A 169 -8.48 -10.90 -15.89
CA SER A 169 -9.73 -10.81 -16.67
C SER A 169 -10.96 -11.09 -15.82
N ASP A 170 -10.92 -12.12 -15.00
CA ASP A 170 -12.02 -12.53 -14.12
C ASP A 170 -12.38 -11.55 -12.98
N VAL A 171 -11.52 -10.58 -12.70
CA VAL A 171 -11.66 -9.61 -11.62
C VAL A 171 -11.49 -8.17 -12.09
N TRP A 172 -11.43 -7.96 -13.41
CA TRP A 172 -11.26 -6.64 -14.01
C TRP A 172 -12.29 -5.62 -13.52
N ASP A 173 -13.57 -6.03 -13.49
CA ASP A 173 -14.66 -5.15 -13.04
C ASP A 173 -14.51 -4.74 -11.57
N ILE A 174 -13.96 -5.62 -10.73
CA ILE A 174 -13.69 -5.31 -9.31
C ILE A 174 -12.61 -4.24 -9.22
N LYS A 175 -11.51 -4.41 -9.97
CA LYS A 175 -10.43 -3.41 -10.03
C LYS A 175 -10.94 -2.05 -10.48
N VAL A 176 -11.69 -2.01 -11.58
CA VAL A 176 -12.23 -0.75 -12.14
C VAL A 176 -13.15 -0.05 -11.14
N LYS A 177 -14.03 -0.80 -10.47
CA LYS A 177 -14.93 -0.24 -9.44
C LYS A 177 -14.15 0.30 -8.24
N ALA A 178 -13.08 -0.38 -7.80
CA ALA A 178 -12.26 0.07 -6.70
C ALA A 178 -11.52 1.38 -7.04
N ILE A 179 -10.99 1.52 -8.26
CA ILE A 179 -10.41 2.77 -8.74
C ILE A 179 -11.46 3.88 -8.82
N ALA A 180 -12.64 3.58 -9.37
CA ALA A 180 -13.74 4.55 -9.51
C ALA A 180 -14.30 5.04 -8.16
N ALA A 181 -14.01 4.34 -7.05
CA ALA A 181 -14.40 4.79 -5.72
C ALA A 181 -13.65 6.08 -5.29
N TYR A 182 -12.48 6.33 -5.86
CA TYR A 182 -11.74 7.59 -5.66
C TYR A 182 -12.28 8.69 -6.58
N THR A 183 -13.50 9.10 -6.32
CA THR A 183 -14.26 10.05 -7.16
C THR A 183 -13.60 11.40 -7.29
N THR A 184 -12.94 11.87 -6.21
CA THR A 184 -12.20 13.14 -6.23
C THR A 184 -10.95 13.09 -7.10
N GLN A 185 -10.42 11.90 -7.40
CA GLN A 185 -9.20 11.73 -8.18
C GLN A 185 -9.48 11.44 -9.66
N PHE A 186 -10.50 10.64 -9.96
CA PHE A 186 -10.72 10.08 -11.31
C PHE A 186 -12.00 10.55 -11.99
N ASN A 187 -12.95 11.17 -11.27
CA ASN A 187 -14.11 11.79 -11.89
C ASN A 187 -13.82 13.29 -12.12
N ALA A 188 -13.31 13.64 -13.30
CA ALA A 188 -13.25 15.03 -13.72
C ALA A 188 -14.71 15.55 -13.85
N THR A 189 -15.11 16.47 -12.97
CA THR A 189 -16.26 17.32 -13.24
C THR A 189 -15.82 18.42 -14.20
N SER A 190 -16.73 18.89 -15.06
CA SER A 190 -16.48 19.92 -16.07
C SER A 190 -15.93 21.26 -15.54
N ASP A 191 -15.75 21.38 -14.22
CA ASP A 191 -15.25 22.57 -13.54
C ASP A 191 -13.73 22.52 -13.23
N ASP A 192 -13.05 21.42 -13.58
CA ASP A 192 -11.62 21.21 -13.31
C ASP A 192 -10.67 21.69 -14.43
N GLU A 193 -11.19 22.37 -15.46
CA GLU A 193 -10.40 22.99 -16.55
C GLU A 193 -10.13 24.49 -16.25
N GLN A 194 -9.44 24.80 -15.14
CA GLN A 194 -8.87 26.14 -14.95
C GLN A 194 -7.41 26.09 -14.53
#